data_bf61247cc2b03ebf1879c0634bc2991e
#
_entry.id   bf61247cc2b03ebf1879c0634bc2991e
#
_cell.length_a   1.000
_cell.length_b   1.000
_cell.length_c   1.000
_cell.angle_alpha   90.00
_cell.angle_beta   90.00
_cell.angle_gamma   90.00
#
_symmetry.space_group_name_H-M   'P 1'
#
loop_
_entity.id
_entity.type
_entity.pdbx_description
1 polymer ?
#
loop_
_entity_poly.entity_id
_entity_poly.type
_entity_poly.pdbx_seq_one_letter_code
_entity_poly.pdbx_strand_id
1 'polypeptide(L)'
;IISKEGLLKVLVSYNPWWKTGVVNPKLSKTYKRFAFYEAMKRLNQTDIRRTVVLTGTRRVGKTTIQYQMIEALLQSGVPPQKIVFISMDHPMLKLSAMNEILDCYHENIYPDQDVYYFFDEIQYAQDWDKWLKTIYDMQPDTKMVATGSASPVLVKGSQESGAGRWSAIQVPTLSFYEYCELLNVDRPDLPDDLKITPLVYKTQQERTQIMLQLSKVQNHFNRYLQVGGFPELALADNDILAQQVMREDVVDKVLKRDLPSLYKI
;
A
#
# COMPACT_ATOMS: atom_id res chain seq x y z
N ILE A 1 14.02 -7.11 -27.55
CA ILE A 1 13.98 -8.28 -26.64
C ILE A 1 14.83 -7.93 -25.45
N ILE A 2 14.24 -7.95 -24.28
CA ILE A 2 14.95 -7.70 -23.02
C ILE A 2 15.76 -8.95 -22.67
N SER A 3 17.04 -8.79 -22.33
CA SER A 3 17.89 -9.95 -22.00
C SER A 3 17.53 -10.51 -20.61
N LYS A 4 17.61 -11.83 -20.43
CA LYS A 4 17.42 -12.48 -19.11
C LYS A 4 18.35 -11.87 -18.05
N GLU A 5 19.59 -11.55 -18.41
CA GLU A 5 20.55 -10.89 -17.51
C GLU A 5 20.08 -9.48 -17.07
N GLY A 6 19.52 -8.71 -18.00
CA GLY A 6 18.94 -7.40 -17.71
C GLY A 6 17.76 -7.50 -16.75
N LEU A 7 16.88 -8.48 -16.98
CA LEU A 7 15.73 -8.78 -16.13
C LEU A 7 16.17 -9.17 -14.71
N LEU A 8 17.16 -10.06 -14.58
CA LEU A 8 17.70 -10.48 -13.30
C LEU A 8 18.33 -9.31 -12.53
N LYS A 9 19.09 -8.43 -13.21
CA LYS A 9 19.66 -7.22 -12.59
C LYS A 9 18.58 -6.33 -12.00
N VAL A 10 17.46 -6.12 -12.72
CA VAL A 10 16.34 -5.34 -12.23
C VAL A 10 15.70 -6.01 -11.02
N LEU A 11 15.41 -7.30 -11.08
CA LEU A 11 14.84 -8.04 -9.95
C LEU A 11 15.74 -7.96 -8.70
N VAL A 12 17.04 -8.18 -8.84
CA VAL A 12 18.01 -8.08 -7.73
C VAL A 12 18.03 -6.67 -7.14
N SER A 13 17.91 -5.63 -7.96
CA SER A 13 17.92 -4.24 -7.48
C SER A 13 16.70 -3.89 -6.61
N TYR A 14 15.53 -4.46 -6.95
CA TYR A 14 14.32 -4.27 -6.16
C TYR A 14 14.24 -5.17 -4.92
N ASN A 15 15.05 -6.23 -4.85
CA ASN A 15 15.00 -7.24 -3.79
C ASN A 15 16.35 -7.34 -3.03
N PRO A 16 16.86 -6.26 -2.43
CA PRO A 16 18.17 -6.25 -1.78
C PRO A 16 18.24 -7.24 -0.60
N TRP A 17 17.12 -7.59 0.02
CA TRP A 17 17.05 -8.56 1.12
C TRP A 17 17.50 -9.97 0.72
N TRP A 18 17.51 -10.34 -0.55
CA TRP A 18 18.07 -11.61 -1.00
C TRP A 18 19.56 -11.76 -0.62
N LYS A 19 20.27 -10.63 -0.48
CA LYS A 19 21.68 -10.58 -0.06
C LYS A 19 21.85 -10.11 1.39
N THR A 20 21.04 -9.13 1.80
CA THR A 20 21.22 -8.45 3.10
C THR A 20 20.36 -9.01 4.22
N GLY A 21 19.29 -9.76 3.90
CA GLY A 21 18.30 -10.24 4.85
C GLY A 21 17.37 -9.17 5.42
N VAL A 22 17.49 -7.91 5.00
CA VAL A 22 16.73 -6.78 5.56
C VAL A 22 16.17 -5.87 4.48
N VAL A 23 15.03 -5.24 4.77
CA VAL A 23 14.46 -4.15 3.96
C VAL A 23 15.14 -2.84 4.35
N ASN A 24 15.39 -1.97 3.38
CA ASN A 24 15.88 -0.62 3.65
C ASN A 24 14.84 0.17 4.47
N PRO A 25 15.16 0.68 5.68
CA PRO A 25 14.23 1.40 6.55
C PRO A 25 13.62 2.66 5.90
N LYS A 26 14.30 3.23 4.90
CA LYS A 26 13.74 4.35 4.12
C LYS A 26 12.53 3.95 3.28
N LEU A 27 12.37 2.66 2.95
CA LEU A 27 11.24 2.12 2.17
C LEU A 27 10.12 1.63 3.08
N SER A 28 10.43 0.85 4.12
CA SER A 28 9.41 0.31 5.04
C SER A 28 8.85 1.36 6.00
N LYS A 29 9.62 2.40 6.35
CA LYS A 29 9.21 3.41 7.32
C LYS A 29 8.79 2.79 8.67
N THR A 30 8.77 3.57 9.73
CA THR A 30 8.46 3.07 11.09
C THR A 30 6.96 2.96 11.33
N TYR A 31 6.20 3.98 10.92
CA TYR A 31 4.77 4.03 11.17
C TYR A 31 3.99 3.05 10.29
N LYS A 32 3.19 2.19 10.91
CA LYS A 32 2.36 1.19 10.23
C LYS A 32 0.89 1.61 10.27
N ARG A 33 0.29 1.78 9.12
CA ARG A 33 -1.12 2.14 8.95
C ARG A 33 -2.06 0.97 9.27
N PHE A 34 -3.33 1.26 9.56
CA PHE A 34 -4.35 0.22 9.78
C PHE A 34 -4.40 -0.80 8.64
N ALA A 35 -4.24 -0.34 7.40
CA ALA A 35 -4.23 -1.22 6.23
C ALA A 35 -3.08 -2.25 6.25
N PHE A 36 -1.93 -1.94 6.87
CA PHE A 36 -0.86 -2.92 7.08
C PHE A 36 -1.32 -4.09 7.95
N TYR A 37 -1.94 -3.81 9.09
CA TYR A 37 -2.39 -4.86 10.03
C TYR A 37 -3.47 -5.74 9.41
N GLU A 38 -4.40 -5.14 8.69
CA GLU A 38 -5.44 -5.87 7.97
C GLU A 38 -4.86 -6.73 6.84
N ALA A 39 -3.88 -6.20 6.08
CA ALA A 39 -3.20 -6.95 5.02
C ALA A 39 -2.42 -8.14 5.58
N MET A 40 -1.65 -7.95 6.67
CA MET A 40 -0.93 -9.04 7.33
C MET A 40 -1.87 -10.10 7.89
N LYS A 41 -2.98 -9.69 8.50
CA LYS A 41 -4.01 -10.62 9.00
C LYS A 41 -4.53 -11.51 7.86
N ARG A 42 -4.88 -10.92 6.71
CA ARG A 42 -5.39 -11.66 5.54
C ARG A 42 -4.33 -12.53 4.89
N LEU A 43 -3.08 -12.06 4.79
CA LEU A 43 -1.97 -12.83 4.23
C LEU A 43 -1.67 -14.08 5.06
N ASN A 44 -1.79 -13.98 6.39
CA ASN A 44 -1.50 -15.08 7.33
C ASN A 44 -2.70 -16.01 7.57
N GLN A 45 -3.87 -15.70 7.02
CA GLN A 45 -5.05 -16.54 7.14
C GLN A 45 -4.84 -17.87 6.38
N THR A 46 -5.04 -18.99 7.07
CA THR A 46 -4.78 -20.35 6.55
C THR A 46 -6.03 -21.07 6.09
N ASP A 47 -7.16 -20.80 6.72
CA ASP A 47 -8.46 -21.40 6.45
C ASP A 47 -9.12 -20.90 5.16
N ILE A 48 -8.87 -19.63 4.80
CA ILE A 48 -9.36 -19.01 3.56
C ILE A 48 -8.20 -18.31 2.85
N ARG A 49 -7.61 -19.00 1.88
CA ARG A 49 -6.55 -18.41 1.06
C ARG A 49 -7.13 -17.33 0.14
N ARG A 50 -6.51 -16.16 0.11
CA ARG A 50 -6.84 -15.03 -0.77
C ARG A 50 -5.60 -14.26 -1.17
N THR A 51 -5.57 -13.80 -2.42
CA THR A 51 -4.62 -12.75 -2.83
C THR A 51 -5.05 -11.44 -2.19
N VAL A 52 -4.14 -10.80 -1.48
CA VAL A 52 -4.38 -9.48 -0.90
C VAL A 52 -4.17 -8.40 -1.96
N VAL A 53 -5.18 -7.59 -2.22
CA VAL A 53 -5.10 -6.51 -3.21
C VAL A 53 -5.28 -5.16 -2.52
N LEU A 54 -4.20 -4.39 -2.43
CA LEU A 54 -4.21 -3.03 -1.87
C LEU A 54 -4.61 -2.03 -2.96
N THR A 55 -5.76 -1.39 -2.80
CA THR A 55 -6.28 -0.38 -3.72
C THR A 55 -6.28 1.00 -3.09
N GLY A 56 -6.24 2.04 -3.88
CA GLY A 56 -6.28 3.42 -3.39
C GLY A 56 -5.52 4.38 -4.30
N THR A 57 -5.72 5.66 -4.08
CA THR A 57 -5.07 6.71 -4.88
C THR A 57 -3.55 6.62 -4.82
N ARG A 58 -2.88 7.28 -5.76
CA ARG A 58 -1.41 7.41 -5.71
C ARG A 58 -0.98 8.10 -4.42
N ARG A 59 0.24 7.81 -3.94
CA ARG A 59 0.88 8.43 -2.75
C ARG A 59 0.20 8.17 -1.40
N VAL A 60 -0.79 7.27 -1.31
CA VAL A 60 -1.37 6.86 0.00
C VAL A 60 -0.51 5.85 0.77
N GLY A 61 0.60 5.38 0.21
CA GLY A 61 1.55 4.50 0.89
C GLY A 61 1.37 3.00 0.64
N LYS A 62 0.69 2.58 -0.45
CA LYS A 62 0.50 1.14 -0.79
C LYS A 62 1.82 0.38 -0.89
N THR A 63 2.79 0.92 -1.64
CA THR A 63 4.13 0.34 -1.79
C THR A 63 4.90 0.26 -0.46
N THR A 64 4.76 1.29 0.38
CA THR A 64 5.33 1.28 1.74
C THR A 64 4.76 0.15 2.57
N ILE A 65 3.45 -0.08 2.49
CA ILE A 65 2.78 -1.21 3.18
C ILE A 65 3.36 -2.54 2.69
N GLN A 66 3.62 -2.73 1.39
CA GLN A 66 4.26 -3.95 0.89
C GLN A 66 5.66 -4.13 1.48
N TYR A 67 6.49 -3.10 1.51
CA TYR A 67 7.82 -3.19 2.15
C TYR A 67 7.74 -3.50 3.65
N GLN A 68 6.76 -2.96 4.36
CA GLN A 68 6.50 -3.29 5.76
C GLN A 68 6.08 -4.76 5.94
N MET A 69 5.26 -5.28 5.03
CA MET A 69 4.86 -6.70 5.03
C MET A 69 6.05 -7.61 4.76
N ILE A 70 6.92 -7.27 3.79
CA ILE A 70 8.16 -7.98 3.50
C ILE A 70 9.08 -7.98 4.73
N GLU A 71 9.28 -6.82 5.35
CA GLU A 71 10.07 -6.71 6.58
C GLU A 71 9.53 -7.61 7.71
N ALA A 72 8.21 -7.62 7.91
CA ALA A 72 7.56 -8.47 8.92
C ALA A 72 7.73 -9.97 8.63
N LEU A 73 7.67 -10.38 7.36
CA LEU A 73 7.93 -11.76 6.95
C LEU A 73 9.39 -12.17 7.20
N LEU A 74 10.36 -11.33 6.85
CA LEU A 74 11.77 -11.56 7.13
C LEU A 74 12.03 -11.69 8.65
N GLN A 75 11.46 -10.79 9.44
CA GLN A 75 11.54 -10.83 10.91
C GLN A 75 10.90 -12.08 11.52
N SER A 76 9.88 -12.65 10.86
CA SER A 76 9.26 -13.91 11.28
C SER A 76 10.05 -15.16 10.86
N GLY A 77 11.19 -15.00 10.17
CA GLY A 77 12.07 -16.09 9.76
C GLY A 77 11.77 -16.67 8.37
N VAL A 78 10.95 -16.03 7.55
CA VAL A 78 10.77 -16.43 6.15
C VAL A 78 12.08 -16.23 5.39
N PRO A 79 12.59 -17.26 4.68
CA PRO A 79 13.82 -17.12 3.90
C PRO A 79 13.74 -15.97 2.90
N PRO A 80 14.74 -15.08 2.83
CA PRO A 80 14.69 -13.91 1.96
C PRO A 80 14.40 -14.22 0.50
N GLN A 81 14.95 -15.34 -0.01
CA GLN A 81 14.78 -15.77 -1.40
C GLN A 81 13.34 -16.17 -1.74
N LYS A 82 12.53 -16.58 -0.73
CA LYS A 82 11.09 -16.86 -0.90
C LYS A 82 10.22 -15.63 -1.10
N ILE A 83 10.77 -14.44 -0.90
CA ILE A 83 10.03 -13.18 -0.96
C ILE A 83 10.52 -12.40 -2.17
N VAL A 84 9.64 -12.17 -3.13
CA VAL A 84 9.96 -11.40 -4.34
C VAL A 84 9.02 -10.21 -4.50
N PHE A 85 9.60 -9.03 -4.68
CA PHE A 85 8.91 -7.79 -5.03
C PHE A 85 9.16 -7.46 -6.50
N ILE A 86 8.08 -7.21 -7.23
CA ILE A 86 8.09 -6.96 -8.67
C ILE A 86 7.30 -5.67 -8.94
N SER A 87 7.99 -4.59 -9.32
CA SER A 87 7.38 -3.30 -9.64
C SER A 87 7.05 -3.21 -11.12
N MET A 88 5.78 -3.38 -11.47
CA MET A 88 5.31 -3.43 -12.86
C MET A 88 5.31 -2.07 -13.57
N ASP A 89 5.61 -0.98 -12.89
CA ASP A 89 5.81 0.33 -13.52
C ASP A 89 7.24 0.56 -14.03
N HIS A 90 8.20 -0.33 -13.66
CA HIS A 90 9.56 -0.28 -14.19
C HIS A 90 9.57 -0.53 -15.71
N PRO A 91 10.24 0.32 -16.53
CA PRO A 91 10.18 0.23 -17.99
C PRO A 91 10.48 -1.16 -18.56
N MET A 92 11.49 -1.85 -18.03
CA MET A 92 11.83 -3.20 -18.50
C MET A 92 10.77 -4.23 -18.09
N LEU A 93 10.29 -4.21 -16.84
CA LEU A 93 9.29 -5.17 -16.36
C LEU A 93 7.95 -4.97 -17.04
N LYS A 94 7.55 -3.72 -17.29
CA LYS A 94 6.33 -3.39 -18.04
C LYS A 94 6.32 -3.90 -19.48
N LEU A 95 7.49 -4.02 -20.12
CA LEU A 95 7.65 -4.52 -21.49
C LEU A 95 7.89 -6.03 -21.55
N SER A 96 8.12 -6.69 -20.42
CA SER A 96 8.32 -8.13 -20.34
C SER A 96 7.01 -8.86 -20.08
N ALA A 97 6.88 -10.05 -20.61
CA ALA A 97 5.77 -10.92 -20.27
C ALA A 97 5.91 -11.43 -18.82
N MET A 98 4.79 -11.63 -18.14
CA MET A 98 4.80 -12.07 -16.73
C MET A 98 5.54 -13.39 -16.54
N ASN A 99 5.35 -14.36 -17.45
CA ASN A 99 6.08 -15.63 -17.40
C ASN A 99 7.60 -15.44 -17.48
N GLU A 100 8.10 -14.56 -18.35
CA GLU A 100 9.55 -14.31 -18.47
C GLU A 100 10.13 -13.76 -17.16
N ILE A 101 9.37 -12.91 -16.45
CA ILE A 101 9.77 -12.35 -15.15
C ILE A 101 9.80 -13.46 -14.09
N LEU A 102 8.75 -14.27 -14.02
CA LEU A 102 8.63 -15.36 -13.05
C LEU A 102 9.65 -16.48 -13.31
N ASP A 103 9.83 -16.89 -14.58
CA ASP A 103 10.83 -17.88 -14.96
C ASP A 103 12.24 -17.40 -14.61
N CYS A 104 12.55 -16.12 -14.88
CA CYS A 104 13.84 -15.53 -14.51
C CYS A 104 14.11 -15.61 -13.00
N TYR A 105 13.09 -15.34 -12.17
CA TYR A 105 13.19 -15.46 -10.72
C TYR A 105 13.39 -16.91 -10.27
N HIS A 106 12.58 -17.85 -10.76
CA HIS A 106 12.66 -19.25 -10.36
C HIS A 106 13.95 -19.93 -10.83
N GLU A 107 14.44 -19.63 -12.02
CA GLU A 107 15.68 -20.18 -12.56
C GLU A 107 16.93 -19.70 -11.79
N ASN A 108 16.92 -18.49 -11.23
CA ASN A 108 18.15 -17.88 -10.69
C ASN A 108 18.14 -17.62 -9.17
N ILE A 109 16.98 -17.57 -8.51
CA ILE A 109 16.87 -17.15 -7.12
C ILE A 109 16.24 -18.24 -6.25
N TYR A 110 15.02 -18.70 -6.61
CA TYR A 110 14.29 -19.66 -5.80
C TYR A 110 13.42 -20.57 -6.68
N PRO A 111 13.77 -21.86 -6.80
CA PRO A 111 13.13 -22.77 -7.75
C PRO A 111 11.76 -23.30 -7.32
N ASP A 112 11.48 -23.30 -6.01
CA ASP A 112 10.21 -23.82 -5.48
C ASP A 112 9.06 -22.83 -5.67
N GLN A 113 7.81 -23.32 -5.51
CA GLN A 113 6.60 -22.53 -5.77
C GLN A 113 5.90 -22.03 -4.49
N ASP A 114 6.47 -22.25 -3.31
CA ASP A 114 5.96 -21.75 -2.03
C ASP A 114 6.46 -20.32 -1.74
N VAL A 115 6.12 -19.40 -2.61
CA VAL A 115 6.66 -18.03 -2.72
C VAL A 115 5.69 -16.99 -2.16
N TYR A 116 6.24 -15.90 -1.65
CA TYR A 116 5.52 -14.66 -1.35
C TYR A 116 5.76 -13.66 -2.49
N TYR A 117 4.79 -13.52 -3.39
CA TYR A 117 4.83 -12.51 -4.45
C TYR A 117 4.25 -11.18 -3.98
N PHE A 118 5.00 -10.11 -4.21
CA PHE A 118 4.57 -8.73 -4.02
C PHE A 118 4.61 -8.01 -5.38
N PHE A 119 3.44 -7.83 -5.99
CA PHE A 119 3.31 -7.11 -7.25
C PHE A 119 2.92 -5.67 -6.98
N ASP A 120 3.78 -4.72 -7.35
CA ASP A 120 3.47 -3.29 -7.22
C ASP A 120 3.00 -2.74 -8.56
N GLU A 121 1.95 -1.89 -8.52
CA GLU A 121 1.30 -1.29 -9.69
C GLU A 121 0.92 -2.32 -10.76
N ILE A 122 0.28 -3.43 -10.34
CA ILE A 122 0.00 -4.62 -11.15
C ILE A 122 -0.79 -4.32 -12.44
N GLN A 123 -1.56 -3.23 -12.48
CA GLN A 123 -2.34 -2.82 -13.66
C GLN A 123 -1.48 -2.49 -14.89
N TYR A 124 -0.16 -2.34 -14.73
CA TYR A 124 0.76 -2.18 -15.87
C TYR A 124 1.19 -3.50 -16.49
N ALA A 125 0.95 -4.64 -15.84
CA ALA A 125 1.17 -5.94 -16.46
C ALA A 125 0.03 -6.30 -17.41
N GLN A 126 0.39 -6.79 -18.60
CA GLN A 126 -0.60 -7.32 -19.53
C GLN A 126 -1.27 -8.57 -18.96
N ASP A 127 -2.61 -8.67 -19.08
CA ASP A 127 -3.40 -9.81 -18.60
C ASP A 127 -3.15 -10.18 -17.11
N TRP A 128 -2.84 -9.19 -16.29
CA TRP A 128 -2.47 -9.36 -14.88
C TRP A 128 -3.50 -10.16 -14.08
N ASP A 129 -4.77 -10.00 -14.34
CA ASP A 129 -5.87 -10.69 -13.67
C ASP A 129 -5.86 -12.20 -13.96
N LYS A 130 -5.58 -12.58 -15.23
CA LYS A 130 -5.42 -13.97 -15.66
C LYS A 130 -4.17 -14.59 -15.02
N TRP A 131 -3.09 -13.82 -14.91
CA TRP A 131 -1.85 -14.28 -14.28
C TRP A 131 -2.04 -14.52 -12.78
N LEU A 132 -2.63 -13.58 -12.03
CA LEU A 132 -2.94 -13.78 -10.61
C LEU A 132 -3.86 -15.00 -10.40
N LYS A 133 -4.86 -15.19 -11.27
CA LYS A 133 -5.73 -16.36 -11.25
C LYS A 133 -4.95 -17.65 -11.50
N THR A 134 -4.10 -17.69 -12.51
CA THR A 134 -3.30 -18.85 -12.85
C THR A 134 -2.37 -19.26 -11.71
N ILE A 135 -1.62 -18.31 -11.15
CA ILE A 135 -0.75 -18.56 -9.99
C ILE A 135 -1.58 -19.05 -8.79
N TYR A 136 -2.72 -18.41 -8.52
CA TYR A 136 -3.60 -18.83 -7.43
C TYR A 136 -4.09 -20.27 -7.59
N ASP A 137 -4.53 -20.65 -8.79
CA ASP A 137 -5.13 -21.97 -9.06
C ASP A 137 -4.06 -23.08 -9.12
N MET A 138 -2.84 -22.78 -9.63
CA MET A 138 -1.79 -23.77 -9.86
C MET A 138 -0.77 -23.91 -8.71
N GLN A 139 -0.62 -22.87 -7.88
CA GLN A 139 0.40 -22.82 -6.82
C GLN A 139 -0.27 -22.64 -5.44
N PRO A 140 -0.77 -23.71 -4.81
CA PRO A 140 -1.57 -23.63 -3.57
C PRO A 140 -0.81 -23.07 -2.38
N ASP A 141 0.51 -23.23 -2.31
CA ASP A 141 1.35 -22.78 -1.20
C ASP A 141 1.87 -21.34 -1.40
N THR A 142 1.64 -20.77 -2.58
CA THR A 142 2.02 -19.39 -2.89
C THR A 142 1.08 -18.37 -2.24
N LYS A 143 1.64 -17.31 -1.74
CA LYS A 143 0.91 -16.15 -1.21
C LYS A 143 1.19 -14.91 -2.05
N MET A 144 0.16 -14.11 -2.31
CA MET A 144 0.27 -12.96 -3.20
C MET A 144 -0.29 -11.70 -2.57
N VAL A 145 0.44 -10.60 -2.75
CA VAL A 145 0.02 -9.25 -2.44
C VAL A 145 0.19 -8.42 -3.71
N ALA A 146 -0.86 -7.74 -4.14
CA ALA A 146 -0.79 -6.85 -5.30
C ALA A 146 -1.23 -5.43 -4.91
N THR A 147 -0.66 -4.42 -5.55
CA THR A 147 -1.14 -3.04 -5.44
C THR A 147 -1.61 -2.51 -6.78
N GLY A 148 -2.51 -1.55 -6.75
CA GLY A 148 -2.89 -0.79 -7.93
C GLY A 148 -3.55 0.55 -7.56
N SER A 149 -3.22 1.57 -8.36
CA SER A 149 -3.73 2.93 -8.15
C SER A 149 -5.12 3.17 -8.77
N ALA A 150 -5.52 2.37 -9.74
CA ALA A 150 -6.79 2.51 -10.46
C ALA A 150 -7.83 1.49 -9.96
N SER A 151 -8.52 1.80 -8.88
CA SER A 151 -9.55 0.94 -8.28
C SER A 151 -10.57 0.36 -9.30
N PRO A 152 -11.11 1.11 -10.28
CA PRO A 152 -12.08 0.54 -11.22
C PRO A 152 -11.51 -0.50 -12.16
N VAL A 153 -10.24 -0.40 -12.55
CA VAL A 153 -9.57 -1.41 -13.40
C VAL A 153 -9.37 -2.68 -12.60
N LEU A 154 -8.93 -2.56 -11.34
CA LEU A 154 -8.79 -3.68 -10.42
C LEU A 154 -10.15 -4.30 -10.06
N VAL A 155 -11.19 -3.48 -9.92
CA VAL A 155 -12.56 -3.95 -9.64
C VAL A 155 -13.15 -4.69 -10.84
N LYS A 156 -12.98 -4.21 -12.09
CA LYS A 156 -13.45 -4.91 -13.30
C LYS A 156 -12.76 -6.26 -13.47
N GLY A 157 -11.44 -6.32 -13.37
CA GLY A 157 -10.70 -7.59 -13.40
C GLY A 157 -11.09 -8.52 -12.24
N SER A 158 -11.48 -7.98 -11.08
CA SER A 158 -11.93 -8.77 -9.93
C SER A 158 -13.31 -9.42 -10.09
N GLN A 159 -14.19 -8.85 -10.91
CA GLN A 159 -15.55 -9.39 -11.08
C GLN A 159 -15.58 -10.70 -11.89
N GLU A 160 -14.68 -10.85 -12.87
CA GLU A 160 -14.65 -12.05 -13.71
C GLU A 160 -13.58 -13.07 -13.26
N SER A 161 -12.35 -12.64 -13.03
CA SER A 161 -11.23 -13.53 -12.70
C SER A 161 -10.98 -13.69 -11.20
N GLY A 162 -11.37 -12.70 -10.40
CA GLY A 162 -11.07 -12.60 -8.97
C GLY A 162 -12.15 -13.11 -8.02
N ALA A 163 -13.32 -13.54 -8.54
CA ALA A 163 -14.42 -13.98 -7.68
C ALA A 163 -13.95 -15.13 -6.76
N GLY A 164 -14.00 -14.89 -5.45
CA GLY A 164 -13.57 -15.87 -4.46
C GLY A 164 -12.06 -16.02 -4.26
N ARG A 165 -11.19 -15.35 -5.04
CA ARG A 165 -9.73 -15.47 -4.99
C ARG A 165 -9.02 -14.26 -4.40
N TRP A 166 -9.64 -13.08 -4.44
CA TRP A 166 -9.03 -11.84 -4.01
C TRP A 166 -9.72 -11.23 -2.80
N SER A 167 -8.92 -10.54 -2.00
CA SER A 167 -9.35 -9.78 -0.83
C SER A 167 -8.87 -8.34 -0.99
N ALA A 168 -9.76 -7.48 -1.49
CA ALA A 168 -9.44 -6.07 -1.67
C ALA A 168 -9.44 -5.33 -0.32
N ILE A 169 -8.41 -4.52 -0.11
CA ILE A 169 -8.27 -3.59 1.00
C ILE A 169 -8.10 -2.20 0.42
N GLN A 170 -9.05 -1.34 0.68
CA GLN A 170 -8.92 0.07 0.29
C GLN A 170 -7.98 0.78 1.27
N VAL A 171 -6.93 1.40 0.72
CA VAL A 171 -6.00 2.26 1.45
C VAL A 171 -6.43 3.71 1.20
N PRO A 172 -7.19 4.33 2.11
CA PRO A 172 -7.61 5.72 1.96
C PRO A 172 -6.43 6.68 2.21
N THR A 173 -6.63 7.96 2.04
CA THR A 173 -5.77 8.98 2.63
C THR A 173 -5.72 8.82 4.15
N LEU A 174 -4.70 9.38 4.82
CA LEU A 174 -4.64 9.37 6.28
C LEU A 174 -5.91 9.98 6.88
N SER A 175 -6.49 9.32 7.87
CA SER A 175 -7.38 10.00 8.81
C SER A 175 -6.58 10.99 9.67
N PHE A 176 -7.24 11.95 10.31
CA PHE A 176 -6.53 12.85 11.23
C PHE A 176 -5.88 12.08 12.38
N TYR A 177 -6.49 10.97 12.79
CA TYR A 177 -5.90 10.06 13.78
C TYR A 177 -4.56 9.47 13.28
N GLU A 178 -4.53 8.88 12.09
CA GLU A 178 -3.29 8.34 11.49
C GLU A 178 -2.24 9.44 11.24
N TYR A 179 -2.70 10.65 10.89
CA TYR A 179 -1.83 11.82 10.74
C TYR A 179 -1.13 12.19 12.05
N CYS A 180 -1.86 12.23 13.16
CA CYS A 180 -1.29 12.48 14.48
C CYS A 180 -0.30 11.39 14.91
N GLU A 181 -0.66 10.12 14.68
CA GLU A 181 0.23 8.99 14.97
C GLU A 181 1.52 9.06 14.14
N LEU A 182 1.41 9.35 12.84
CA LEU A 182 2.56 9.48 11.93
C LEU A 182 3.53 10.57 12.38
N LEU A 183 3.03 11.68 12.93
CA LEU A 183 3.81 12.82 13.39
C LEU A 183 4.17 12.76 14.89
N ASN A 184 3.81 11.67 15.58
CA ASN A 184 3.98 11.52 17.02
C ASN A 184 3.35 12.69 17.82
N VAL A 185 2.16 13.14 17.39
CA VAL A 185 1.38 14.16 18.11
C VAL A 185 0.62 13.51 19.25
N ASP A 186 0.74 14.06 20.44
CA ASP A 186 0.01 13.57 21.62
C ASP A 186 -1.50 13.64 21.41
N ARG A 187 -2.19 12.56 21.75
CA ARG A 187 -3.64 12.50 21.64
C ARG A 187 -4.28 13.38 22.71
N PRO A 188 -5.36 14.10 22.35
CA PRO A 188 -6.16 14.78 23.34
C PRO A 188 -6.85 13.74 24.25
N ASP A 189 -6.84 13.98 25.55
CA ASP A 189 -7.56 13.17 26.53
C ASP A 189 -9.05 13.58 26.50
N LEU A 190 -9.84 12.75 25.80
CA LEU A 190 -11.26 13.01 25.57
C LEU A 190 -12.10 11.94 26.26
N PRO A 191 -13.28 12.30 26.82
CA PRO A 191 -14.19 11.33 27.41
C PRO A 191 -14.64 10.25 26.42
N ASP A 192 -14.65 8.99 26.82
CA ASP A 192 -15.05 7.85 25.98
C ASP A 192 -16.49 7.97 25.48
N ASP A 193 -17.36 8.60 26.25
CA ASP A 193 -18.77 8.78 25.95
C ASP A 193 -19.07 9.86 24.90
N LEU A 194 -18.05 10.64 24.44
CA LEU A 194 -18.24 11.63 23.37
C LEU A 194 -18.76 11.05 22.06
N LYS A 195 -18.53 9.77 21.80
CA LYS A 195 -19.06 9.06 20.65
C LYS A 195 -20.58 8.84 20.72
N ILE A 196 -21.14 8.82 21.93
CA ILE A 196 -22.53 8.48 22.19
C ILE A 196 -23.33 9.73 22.63
N THR A 197 -22.71 10.57 23.46
CA THR A 197 -23.32 11.78 24.02
C THR A 197 -22.80 13.03 23.32
N PRO A 198 -23.60 13.69 22.47
CA PRO A 198 -23.19 14.94 21.82
C PRO A 198 -22.80 16.02 22.82
N LEU A 199 -21.87 16.91 22.43
CA LEU A 199 -21.40 18.03 23.26
C LEU A 199 -22.50 18.91 23.82
N VAL A 200 -23.65 19.01 23.14
CA VAL A 200 -24.78 19.81 23.56
C VAL A 200 -25.37 19.35 24.92
N TYR A 201 -25.25 18.05 25.22
CA TYR A 201 -25.74 17.50 26.50
C TYR A 201 -24.70 17.48 27.61
N LYS A 202 -23.47 17.94 27.36
CA LYS A 202 -22.42 18.08 28.36
C LYS A 202 -22.59 19.38 29.19
N THR A 203 -22.17 19.34 30.43
CA THR A 203 -22.12 20.53 31.28
C THR A 203 -21.13 21.56 30.76
N GLN A 204 -21.25 22.81 31.19
CA GLN A 204 -20.31 23.86 30.80
C GLN A 204 -18.86 23.52 31.17
N GLN A 205 -18.65 22.91 32.33
CA GLN A 205 -17.32 22.52 32.80
C GLN A 205 -16.72 21.42 31.92
N GLU A 206 -17.47 20.38 31.60
CA GLU A 206 -17.03 19.29 30.69
C GLU A 206 -16.69 19.84 29.30
N ARG A 207 -17.54 20.72 28.76
CA ARG A 207 -17.28 21.37 27.45
C ARG A 207 -15.99 22.15 27.46
N THR A 208 -15.73 22.92 28.53
CA THR A 208 -14.49 23.71 28.69
C THR A 208 -13.25 22.78 28.71
N GLN A 209 -13.31 21.69 29.45
CA GLN A 209 -12.21 20.72 29.50
C GLN A 209 -11.97 20.07 28.13
N ILE A 210 -13.02 19.64 27.43
CA ILE A 210 -12.93 19.09 26.08
C ILE A 210 -12.29 20.11 25.13
N MET A 211 -12.72 21.35 25.14
CA MET A 211 -12.16 22.42 24.30
C MET A 211 -10.67 22.67 24.59
N LEU A 212 -10.25 22.60 25.83
CA LEU A 212 -8.84 22.70 26.21
C LEU A 212 -8.03 21.52 25.65
N GLN A 213 -8.54 20.30 25.68
CA GLN A 213 -7.86 19.16 25.10
C GLN A 213 -7.78 19.27 23.58
N LEU A 214 -8.86 19.67 22.92
CA LEU A 214 -8.90 19.85 21.47
C LEU A 214 -7.97 20.97 20.98
N SER A 215 -7.79 22.03 21.77
CA SER A 215 -6.89 23.14 21.42
C SER A 215 -5.43 22.69 21.24
N LYS A 216 -5.00 21.62 21.91
CA LYS A 216 -3.64 21.05 21.79
C LYS A 216 -3.35 20.54 20.36
N VAL A 217 -4.37 20.04 19.68
CA VAL A 217 -4.24 19.48 18.34
C VAL A 217 -4.76 20.40 17.24
N GLN A 218 -5.26 21.59 17.58
CA GLN A 218 -5.89 22.53 16.63
C GLN A 218 -4.96 22.92 15.48
N ASN A 219 -3.71 23.25 15.76
CA ASN A 219 -2.73 23.64 14.74
C ASN A 219 -2.43 22.47 13.80
N HIS A 220 -2.31 21.25 14.33
CA HIS A 220 -2.12 20.05 13.55
C HIS A 220 -3.33 19.74 12.65
N PHE A 221 -4.55 19.97 13.16
CA PHE A 221 -5.76 19.80 12.38
C PHE A 221 -5.85 20.83 11.24
N ASN A 222 -5.53 22.09 11.49
CA ASN A 222 -5.48 23.12 10.46
C ASN A 222 -4.46 22.77 9.36
N ARG A 223 -3.27 22.31 9.76
CA ARG A 223 -2.25 21.85 8.80
C ARG A 223 -2.72 20.62 8.01
N TYR A 224 -3.33 19.64 8.68
CA TYR A 224 -3.91 18.46 8.03
C TYR A 224 -4.92 18.85 6.95
N LEU A 225 -5.77 19.85 7.19
CA LEU A 225 -6.71 20.37 6.19
C LEU A 225 -6.01 21.04 5.00
N GLN A 226 -4.83 21.62 5.21
CA GLN A 226 -4.07 22.32 4.17
C GLN A 226 -3.23 21.40 3.30
N VAL A 227 -2.55 20.42 3.90
CA VAL A 227 -1.63 19.50 3.18
C VAL A 227 -2.27 18.17 2.80
N GLY A 228 -3.48 17.93 3.27
CA GLY A 228 -4.22 16.69 3.00
C GLY A 228 -3.68 15.48 3.77
N GLY A 229 -4.35 14.34 3.55
CA GLY A 229 -4.05 13.08 4.23
C GLY A 229 -3.05 12.18 3.50
N PHE A 230 -2.04 12.75 2.81
CA PHE A 230 -0.99 11.97 2.16
C PHE A 230 0.26 11.87 3.03
N PRO A 231 0.77 10.64 3.33
CA PRO A 231 1.88 10.47 4.27
C PRO A 231 3.12 11.32 3.94
N GLU A 232 3.49 11.38 2.67
CA GLU A 232 4.64 12.16 2.20
C GLU A 232 4.48 13.66 2.47
N LEU A 233 3.27 14.18 2.22
CA LEU A 233 2.97 15.61 2.43
C LEU A 233 2.81 15.95 3.91
N ALA A 234 2.27 15.02 4.70
CA ALA A 234 2.19 15.18 6.15
C ALA A 234 3.57 15.31 6.80
N LEU A 235 4.58 14.59 6.27
CA LEU A 235 5.97 14.60 6.73
C LEU A 235 6.82 15.73 6.14
N ALA A 236 6.29 16.52 5.19
CA ALA A 236 7.03 17.61 4.58
C ALA A 236 7.21 18.78 5.54
N ASP A 237 8.41 19.36 5.58
CA ASP A 237 8.72 20.53 6.41
C ASP A 237 8.18 21.86 5.83
N ASN A 238 7.92 21.88 4.53
CA ASN A 238 7.47 23.07 3.81
C ASN A 238 6.03 22.89 3.30
N ASP A 239 5.08 23.57 3.95
CA ASP A 239 3.65 23.46 3.63
C ASP A 239 3.29 24.01 2.26
N ILE A 240 3.99 25.05 1.77
CA ILE A 240 3.76 25.62 0.43
C ILE A 240 4.14 24.59 -0.63
N LEU A 241 5.31 23.96 -0.48
CA LEU A 241 5.76 22.90 -1.38
C LEU A 241 4.83 21.69 -1.31
N ALA A 242 4.38 21.30 -0.12
CA ALA A 242 3.43 20.20 0.07
C ALA A 242 2.11 20.46 -0.66
N GLN A 243 1.56 21.67 -0.56
CA GLN A 243 0.35 22.08 -1.29
C GLN A 243 0.55 22.09 -2.81
N GLN A 244 1.69 22.57 -3.29
CA GLN A 244 2.03 22.54 -4.71
C GLN A 244 2.10 21.10 -5.23
N VAL A 245 2.82 20.21 -4.55
CA VAL A 245 2.93 18.79 -4.90
C VAL A 245 1.55 18.10 -4.87
N MET A 246 0.71 18.41 -3.87
CA MET A 246 -0.64 17.88 -3.82
C MET A 246 -1.45 18.29 -5.05
N ARG A 247 -1.38 19.56 -5.48
CA ARG A 247 -2.08 20.05 -6.66
C ARG A 247 -1.56 19.38 -7.93
N GLU A 248 -0.26 19.36 -8.16
CA GLU A 248 0.35 18.88 -9.40
C GLU A 248 0.32 17.35 -9.52
N ASP A 249 0.67 16.64 -8.45
CA ASP A 249 0.87 15.20 -8.49
C ASP A 249 -0.38 14.38 -8.11
N VAL A 250 -1.28 14.94 -7.33
CA VAL A 250 -2.51 14.24 -6.92
C VAL A 250 -3.69 14.74 -7.72
N VAL A 251 -4.05 16.02 -7.58
CA VAL A 251 -5.27 16.58 -8.19
C VAL A 251 -5.18 16.58 -9.72
N ASP A 252 -4.12 17.13 -10.29
CA ASP A 252 -3.97 17.24 -11.74
C ASP A 252 -3.82 15.87 -12.41
N LYS A 253 -3.07 14.94 -11.82
CA LYS A 253 -2.93 13.60 -12.39
C LYS A 253 -4.23 12.79 -12.30
N VAL A 254 -4.96 12.89 -11.20
CA VAL A 254 -6.27 12.23 -11.07
C VAL A 254 -7.25 12.81 -12.09
N LEU A 255 -7.36 14.15 -12.19
CA LEU A 255 -8.30 14.80 -13.11
C LEU A 255 -7.91 14.64 -14.57
N LYS A 256 -6.63 14.79 -14.92
CA LYS A 256 -6.18 14.84 -16.32
C LYS A 256 -5.79 13.47 -16.89
N ARG A 257 -5.53 12.46 -16.06
CA ARG A 257 -5.06 11.15 -16.49
C ARG A 257 -5.95 9.99 -16.03
N ASP A 258 -6.21 9.90 -14.73
CA ASP A 258 -6.90 8.74 -14.20
C ASP A 258 -8.41 8.76 -14.53
N LEU A 259 -9.09 9.90 -14.36
CA LEU A 259 -10.50 10.05 -14.71
C LEU A 259 -10.78 9.86 -16.22
N PRO A 260 -10.05 10.50 -17.16
CA PRO A 260 -10.27 10.27 -18.57
C PRO A 260 -10.02 8.81 -18.99
N SER A 261 -9.00 8.15 -18.43
CA SER A 261 -8.72 6.75 -18.73
C SER A 261 -9.82 5.81 -18.24
N LEU A 262 -10.54 6.17 -17.17
CA LEU A 262 -11.61 5.36 -16.57
C LEU A 262 -12.94 5.52 -17.30
N TYR A 263 -13.27 6.73 -17.70
CA TYR A 263 -14.58 7.07 -18.26
C TYR A 263 -14.57 7.26 -19.77
N LYS A 264 -13.40 7.08 -20.45
CA LYS A 264 -13.24 7.30 -21.90
C LYS A 264 -13.75 8.67 -22.36
N ILE A 265 -13.49 9.70 -21.53
CA ILE A 265 -13.86 11.09 -21.80
C ILE A 265 -12.67 11.81 -22.44
#